data_14b4c1a4dc46a11f39a021e0512e5ce5
#
_entry.id   14b4c1a4dc46a11f39a021e0512e5ce5
#
_cell.length_a   1.000
_cell.length_b   1.000
_cell.length_c   1.000
_cell.angle_alpha   90.00
_cell.angle_beta   90.00
_cell.angle_gamma   90.00
#
_symmetry.space_group_name_H-M   'P 1'
#
loop_
_entity.id
_entity.type
_entity.pdbx_description
1 polymer ?
#
loop_
_entity_poly.entity_id
_entity_poly.type
_entity_poly.pdbx_seq_one_letter_code
_entity_poly.pdbx_strand_id
1 'polypeptide(L)'
;MKEILAVAAAAILAAGCTTQKKEPPPKPFTGTKWVVQLELPIPGEQPYLRFGDGRMEGFGGCNRVGARYVQDAVGARAIAIGRIDRGTKACDPDAQASEARTLEVLQSVSSYTIVIDAMTMSGSAGALKLRSDPPAEIPQ
;
A
#
# COMPACT_ATOMS: atom_id res chain seq x y z
N MET A 1 -35.28 -46.25 51.57
CA MET A 1 -35.70 -45.92 50.20
C MET A 1 -35.42 -44.43 50.03
N LYS A 2 -34.37 -44.12 49.28
CA LYS A 2 -33.95 -42.75 49.01
C LYS A 2 -34.10 -42.50 47.52
N GLU A 3 -35.06 -41.64 47.17
CA GLU A 3 -35.24 -41.20 45.80
C GLU A 3 -34.20 -40.16 45.47
N ILE A 4 -33.42 -40.41 44.43
CA ILE A 4 -32.43 -39.52 43.90
C ILE A 4 -33.06 -38.80 42.70
N LEU A 5 -33.39 -37.52 42.90
CA LEU A 5 -33.81 -36.64 41.81
C LEU A 5 -32.60 -36.27 40.98
N ALA A 6 -32.55 -36.77 39.75
CA ALA A 6 -31.57 -36.31 38.77
C ALA A 6 -32.08 -35.01 38.10
N VAL A 7 -31.38 -33.92 38.38
CA VAL A 7 -31.58 -32.62 37.69
C VAL A 7 -30.78 -32.63 36.42
N ALA A 8 -31.44 -32.76 35.28
CA ALA A 8 -30.82 -32.62 33.97
C ALA A 8 -30.65 -31.13 33.65
N ALA A 9 -29.41 -30.66 33.70
CA ALA A 9 -29.05 -29.31 33.25
C ALA A 9 -28.93 -29.34 31.72
N ALA A 10 -29.90 -28.74 31.03
CA ALA A 10 -29.84 -28.50 29.59
C ALA A 10 -28.89 -27.32 29.30
N ALA A 11 -27.69 -27.61 28.80
CA ALA A 11 -26.78 -26.61 28.29
C ALA A 11 -27.26 -26.12 26.94
N ILE A 12 -27.74 -24.88 26.87
CA ILE A 12 -28.11 -24.21 25.61
C ILE A 12 -26.79 -23.70 25.00
N LEU A 13 -26.30 -24.42 23.99
CA LEU A 13 -25.20 -23.96 23.12
C LEU A 13 -25.78 -22.89 22.19
N ALA A 14 -25.60 -21.64 22.56
CA ALA A 14 -25.83 -20.52 21.65
C ALA A 14 -24.74 -20.56 20.55
N ALA A 15 -25.06 -21.14 19.41
CA ALA A 15 -24.23 -21.03 18.21
C ALA A 15 -24.28 -19.58 17.73
N GLY A 16 -23.34 -18.76 18.21
CA GLY A 16 -23.14 -17.42 17.71
C GLY A 16 -22.62 -17.51 16.28
N CYS A 17 -23.47 -17.24 15.30
CA CYS A 17 -23.04 -16.99 13.93
C CYS A 17 -22.28 -15.67 13.91
N THR A 18 -20.96 -15.72 14.08
CA THR A 18 -20.08 -14.59 13.78
C THR A 18 -20.02 -14.48 12.27
N THR A 19 -20.76 -13.55 11.70
CA THR A 19 -20.62 -13.12 10.31
C THR A 19 -19.23 -12.50 10.18
N GLN A 20 -18.24 -13.30 9.78
CA GLN A 20 -16.94 -12.79 9.41
C GLN A 20 -17.13 -11.92 8.17
N LYS A 21 -16.99 -10.60 8.36
CA LYS A 21 -16.97 -9.65 7.26
C LYS A 21 -15.75 -9.98 6.41
N LYS A 22 -15.97 -10.53 5.22
CA LYS A 22 -14.90 -10.93 4.31
C LYS A 22 -14.15 -9.67 3.87
N GLU A 23 -12.89 -9.57 4.26
CA GLU A 23 -12.04 -8.47 3.79
C GLU A 23 -11.88 -8.53 2.27
N PRO A 24 -11.88 -7.38 1.58
CA PRO A 24 -11.63 -7.35 0.15
C PRO A 24 -10.21 -7.83 -0.15
N PRO A 25 -9.99 -8.44 -1.32
CA PRO A 25 -8.64 -8.85 -1.70
C PRO A 25 -7.73 -7.62 -1.86
N PRO A 26 -6.42 -7.78 -1.60
CA PRO A 26 -5.49 -6.68 -1.77
C PRO A 26 -5.43 -6.22 -3.22
N LYS A 27 -5.28 -4.91 -3.43
CA LYS A 27 -5.07 -4.33 -4.76
C LYS A 27 -3.78 -4.90 -5.37
N PRO A 28 -3.78 -5.20 -6.68
CA PRO A 28 -2.58 -5.71 -7.34
C PRO A 28 -1.47 -4.65 -7.35
N PHE A 29 -0.24 -5.09 -7.21
CA PHE A 29 0.93 -4.21 -7.29
C PHE A 29 1.02 -3.49 -8.65
N THR A 30 0.83 -4.25 -9.73
CA THR A 30 0.87 -3.74 -11.11
C THR A 30 -0.47 -3.20 -11.56
N GLY A 31 -0.47 -2.14 -12.38
CA GLY A 31 -1.67 -1.53 -12.95
C GLY A 31 -2.46 -0.62 -12.01
N THR A 32 -2.19 -0.65 -10.73
CA THR A 32 -2.82 0.23 -9.73
C THR A 32 -2.10 1.58 -9.71
N LYS A 33 -2.87 2.66 -9.62
CA LYS A 33 -2.33 3.98 -9.29
C LYS A 33 -2.14 4.07 -7.79
N TRP A 34 -0.91 4.18 -7.35
CA TRP A 34 -0.52 4.28 -5.96
C TRP A 34 -0.18 5.73 -5.61
N VAL A 35 -1.05 6.39 -4.85
CA VAL A 35 -0.86 7.79 -4.42
C VAL A 35 -0.04 7.83 -3.15
N VAL A 36 1.05 8.58 -3.18
CA VAL A 36 1.92 8.78 -2.01
C VAL A 36 1.20 9.59 -0.94
N GLN A 37 1.20 9.08 0.28
CA GLN A 37 0.61 9.75 1.43
C GLN A 37 1.66 10.67 2.05
N LEU A 38 1.54 11.95 1.78
CA LEU A 38 2.42 12.98 2.34
C LEU A 38 1.91 13.40 3.73
N GLU A 39 2.83 13.70 4.65
CA GLU A 39 2.48 14.30 5.94
C GLU A 39 1.88 15.69 5.76
N LEU A 40 2.43 16.47 4.83
CA LEU A 40 1.91 17.77 4.42
C LEU A 40 1.55 17.71 2.94
N PRO A 41 0.26 17.79 2.59
CA PRO A 41 -0.17 17.81 1.21
C PRO A 41 0.42 18.99 0.45
N ILE A 42 0.80 18.77 -0.79
CA ILE A 42 1.23 19.83 -1.70
C ILE A 42 0.04 20.36 -2.51
N PRO A 43 0.10 21.59 -3.01
CA PRO A 43 -0.91 22.10 -3.95
C PRO A 43 -0.93 21.29 -5.24
N GLY A 44 -2.12 21.06 -5.78
CA GLY A 44 -2.31 20.38 -7.07
C GLY A 44 -2.28 18.86 -6.97
N GLU A 45 -1.73 18.22 -8.00
CA GLU A 45 -1.69 16.76 -8.08
C GLU A 45 -0.72 16.18 -7.04
N GLN A 46 -1.19 15.18 -6.28
CA GLN A 46 -0.35 14.49 -5.33
C GLN A 46 0.60 13.53 -6.04
N PRO A 47 1.79 13.25 -5.47
CA PRO A 47 2.70 12.26 -6.05
C PRO A 47 2.04 10.89 -6.16
N TYR A 48 2.28 10.20 -7.26
CA TYR A 48 1.79 8.85 -7.45
C TYR A 48 2.75 8.01 -8.29
N LEU A 49 2.62 6.70 -8.18
CA LEU A 49 3.39 5.70 -8.90
C LEU A 49 2.47 4.66 -9.52
N ARG A 50 2.86 4.15 -10.69
CA ARG A 50 2.29 2.97 -11.34
C ARG A 50 3.40 2.04 -11.72
N PHE A 51 3.19 0.75 -11.54
CA PHE A 51 4.14 -0.31 -11.86
C PHE A 51 3.54 -1.23 -12.92
N GLY A 52 4.35 -1.64 -13.89
CA GLY A 52 3.93 -2.58 -14.93
C GLY A 52 5.08 -2.88 -15.88
N ASP A 53 5.17 -4.10 -16.34
CA ASP A 53 6.15 -4.55 -17.33
C ASP A 53 7.61 -4.18 -17.01
N GLY A 54 7.98 -4.25 -15.74
CA GLY A 54 9.32 -3.89 -15.28
C GLY A 54 9.65 -2.40 -15.31
N ARG A 55 8.63 -1.55 -15.52
CA ARG A 55 8.74 -0.08 -15.48
C ARG A 55 7.85 0.51 -14.40
N MET A 56 8.42 1.45 -13.70
CA MET A 56 7.71 2.37 -12.82
C MET A 56 7.56 3.70 -13.53
N GLU A 57 6.38 4.25 -13.51
CA GLU A 57 6.06 5.58 -14.03
C GLU A 57 5.18 6.32 -13.05
N GLY A 58 5.27 7.64 -13.02
CA GLY A 58 4.42 8.43 -12.15
C GLY A 58 4.75 9.91 -12.14
N PHE A 59 4.35 10.53 -11.04
CA PHE A 59 4.54 11.95 -10.76
C PHE A 59 5.15 12.09 -9.38
N GLY A 60 6.26 12.81 -9.28
CA GLY A 60 7.01 12.96 -8.03
C GLY A 60 6.50 14.06 -7.08
N GLY A 61 5.60 14.87 -7.57
CA GLY A 61 5.12 16.09 -6.87
C GLY A 61 5.42 17.38 -7.65
N CYS A 62 6.44 17.34 -8.48
CA CYS A 62 6.83 18.44 -9.37
C CYS A 62 6.99 17.94 -10.81
N ASN A 63 7.71 16.84 -11.00
CA ASN A 63 8.04 16.29 -12.30
C ASN A 63 7.47 14.89 -12.49
N ARG A 64 7.28 14.51 -13.76
CA ARG A 64 7.10 13.12 -14.12
C ARG A 64 8.36 12.35 -13.83
N VAL A 65 8.20 11.13 -13.35
CA VAL A 65 9.29 10.23 -12.97
C VAL A 65 9.11 8.89 -13.63
N GLY A 66 10.22 8.21 -13.88
CA GLY A 66 10.22 6.86 -14.44
C GLY A 66 11.50 6.12 -14.07
N ALA A 67 11.38 4.81 -13.92
CA ALA A 67 12.52 3.92 -13.66
C ALA A 67 12.22 2.51 -14.14
N ARG A 68 13.26 1.71 -14.33
CA ARG A 68 13.11 0.26 -14.36
C ARG A 68 13.06 -0.27 -12.93
N TYR A 69 12.37 -1.37 -12.72
CA TYR A 69 12.41 -2.10 -11.46
C TYR A 69 12.53 -3.60 -11.71
N VAL A 70 13.09 -4.29 -10.73
CA VAL A 70 13.09 -5.75 -10.65
C VAL A 70 12.38 -6.16 -9.40
N GLN A 71 11.54 -7.16 -9.51
CA GLN A 71 10.74 -7.69 -8.42
C GLN A 71 11.02 -9.17 -8.28
N ASP A 72 11.18 -9.66 -7.06
CA ASP A 72 11.31 -11.09 -6.83
C ASP A 72 9.95 -11.78 -7.05
N ALA A 73 9.94 -12.75 -7.96
CA ALA A 73 8.75 -13.50 -8.33
C ALA A 73 8.31 -14.50 -7.24
N VAL A 74 9.14 -14.79 -6.27
CA VAL A 74 8.91 -15.85 -5.29
C VAL A 74 8.67 -15.27 -3.88
N GLY A 75 7.57 -14.54 -3.72
CA GLY A 75 6.96 -14.31 -2.41
C GLY A 75 7.71 -13.44 -1.40
N ALA A 76 8.96 -13.06 -1.63
CA ALA A 76 9.75 -12.26 -0.69
C ALA A 76 9.42 -10.76 -0.72
N ARG A 77 8.57 -10.31 -1.64
CA ARG A 77 8.21 -8.88 -1.81
C ARG A 77 9.43 -7.96 -1.87
N ALA A 78 10.56 -8.51 -2.30
CA ALA A 78 11.75 -7.76 -2.61
C ALA A 78 11.56 -7.00 -3.91
N ILE A 79 12.06 -5.77 -3.95
CA ILE A 79 12.04 -4.93 -5.13
C ILE A 79 13.31 -4.10 -5.17
N ALA A 80 13.86 -3.92 -6.34
CA ALA A 80 14.96 -2.99 -6.59
C ALA A 80 14.53 -2.01 -7.67
N ILE A 81 14.61 -0.73 -7.38
CA ILE A 81 14.31 0.35 -8.31
C ILE A 81 15.62 0.87 -8.87
N GLY A 82 15.74 0.85 -10.19
CA GLY A 82 16.88 1.36 -10.90
C GLY A 82 16.96 2.88 -10.83
N ARG A 83 17.89 3.45 -11.63
CA ARG A 83 18.02 4.89 -11.73
C ARG A 83 16.68 5.55 -12.08
N ILE A 84 16.29 6.54 -11.30
CA ILE A 84 15.07 7.29 -11.52
C ILE A 84 15.37 8.46 -12.44
N ASP A 85 14.72 8.49 -13.58
CA ASP A 85 14.71 9.63 -14.48
C ASP A 85 13.54 10.56 -14.10
N ARG A 86 13.81 11.85 -14.11
CA ARG A 86 12.79 12.88 -13.82
C ARG A 86 12.91 14.05 -14.77
N GLY A 87 11.81 14.77 -14.94
CA GLY A 87 11.79 16.03 -15.68
C GLY A 87 12.60 17.14 -14.96
N THR A 88 12.70 18.29 -15.61
CA THR A 88 13.49 19.43 -15.15
C THR A 88 12.65 20.67 -14.85
N LYS A 89 11.34 20.48 -14.67
CA LYS A 89 10.43 21.56 -14.34
C LYS A 89 10.77 22.15 -12.97
N ALA A 90 10.76 23.47 -12.85
CA ALA A 90 10.83 24.16 -11.58
C ALA A 90 9.42 24.33 -11.01
N CYS A 91 9.26 24.02 -9.73
CA CYS A 91 8.00 24.12 -8.99
C CYS A 91 8.20 24.92 -7.71
N ASP A 92 7.13 25.07 -6.94
CA ASP A 92 7.21 25.65 -5.61
C ASP A 92 8.21 24.90 -4.73
N PRO A 93 8.90 25.59 -3.80
CA PRO A 93 9.87 24.96 -2.92
C PRO A 93 9.35 23.73 -2.17
N ASP A 94 8.10 23.76 -1.70
CA ASP A 94 7.49 22.63 -0.98
C ASP A 94 7.28 21.42 -1.88
N ALA A 95 6.83 21.66 -3.13
CA ALA A 95 6.66 20.59 -4.12
C ALA A 95 8.03 19.97 -4.50
N GLN A 96 9.04 20.79 -4.67
CA GLN A 96 10.41 20.33 -4.97
C GLN A 96 11.00 19.52 -3.81
N ALA A 97 10.84 19.99 -2.57
CA ALA A 97 11.32 19.30 -1.38
C ALA A 97 10.60 17.97 -1.18
N SER A 98 9.29 17.94 -1.39
CA SER A 98 8.47 16.72 -1.34
C SER A 98 8.92 15.71 -2.39
N GLU A 99 9.13 16.14 -3.62
CA GLU A 99 9.65 15.27 -4.70
C GLU A 99 11.02 14.72 -4.33
N ALA A 100 11.96 15.57 -3.92
CA ALA A 100 13.31 15.14 -3.56
C ALA A 100 13.30 14.08 -2.46
N ARG A 101 12.48 14.26 -1.43
CA ARG A 101 12.32 13.29 -0.34
C ARG A 101 11.70 11.98 -0.81
N THR A 102 10.65 12.07 -1.62
CA THR A 102 9.99 10.89 -2.20
C THR A 102 10.98 10.08 -3.05
N LEU A 103 11.75 10.74 -3.91
CA LEU A 103 12.71 10.05 -4.78
C LEU A 103 13.90 9.48 -4.00
N GLU A 104 14.37 10.15 -2.95
CA GLU A 104 15.41 9.63 -2.05
C GLU A 104 14.98 8.29 -1.41
N VAL A 105 13.80 8.24 -0.83
CA VAL A 105 13.27 7.01 -0.25
C VAL A 105 13.08 5.95 -1.32
N LEU A 106 12.45 6.31 -2.44
CA LEU A 106 12.16 5.40 -3.54
C LEU A 106 13.43 4.75 -4.12
N GLN A 107 14.51 5.52 -4.24
CA GLN A 107 15.79 4.99 -4.73
C GLN A 107 16.44 3.99 -3.76
N SER A 108 16.10 4.05 -2.47
CA SER A 108 16.60 3.15 -1.44
C SER A 108 15.75 1.91 -1.20
N VAL A 109 14.56 1.86 -1.80
CA VAL A 109 13.56 0.81 -1.53
C VAL A 109 14.12 -0.58 -1.86
N SER A 110 13.93 -1.51 -0.93
CA SER A 110 14.31 -2.91 -1.06
C SER A 110 13.17 -3.89 -0.84
N SER A 111 12.07 -3.43 -0.27
CA SER A 111 10.88 -4.26 -0.02
C SER A 111 9.59 -3.46 -0.06
N TYR A 112 8.47 -4.16 -0.24
CA TYR A 112 7.14 -3.57 -0.15
C TYR A 112 6.14 -4.53 0.49
N THR A 113 5.06 -3.99 1.01
CA THR A 113 3.90 -4.76 1.49
C THR A 113 2.62 -4.11 0.98
N ILE A 114 1.61 -4.92 0.71
CA ILE A 114 0.27 -4.45 0.36
C ILE A 114 -0.74 -5.08 1.31
N VAL A 115 -1.54 -4.24 1.94
CA VAL A 115 -2.66 -4.63 2.79
C VAL A 115 -3.90 -3.93 2.25
N ILE A 116 -4.77 -4.68 1.63
CA ILE A 116 -6.00 -4.19 0.98
C ILE A 116 -5.68 -3.12 -0.09
N ASP A 117 -5.78 -1.86 0.23
CA ASP A 117 -5.55 -0.70 -0.64
C ASP A 117 -4.38 0.18 -0.19
N ALA A 118 -3.64 -0.28 0.81
CA ALA A 118 -2.46 0.41 1.34
C ALA A 118 -1.18 -0.34 0.97
N MET A 119 -0.23 0.36 0.39
CA MET A 119 1.12 -0.15 0.12
C MET A 119 2.14 0.61 0.97
N THR A 120 3.09 -0.11 1.52
CA THR A 120 4.27 0.46 2.16
C THR A 120 5.51 -0.04 1.44
N MET A 121 6.34 0.88 0.98
CA MET A 121 7.64 0.60 0.37
C MET A 121 8.72 1.03 1.35
N SER A 122 9.65 0.15 1.66
CA SER A 122 10.66 0.37 2.70
C SER A 122 12.08 0.21 2.17
N GLY A 123 12.95 1.07 2.62
CA GLY A 123 14.36 1.08 2.26
C GLY A 123 15.23 1.77 3.32
N SER A 124 16.52 1.90 3.04
CA SER A 124 17.48 2.48 3.98
C SER A 124 17.24 3.97 4.28
N ALA A 125 16.66 4.71 3.34
CA ALA A 125 16.33 6.13 3.53
C ALA A 125 14.97 6.37 4.20
N GLY A 126 14.20 5.33 4.48
CA GLY A 126 12.90 5.42 5.12
C GLY A 126 11.83 4.60 4.42
N ALA A 127 10.57 4.97 4.62
CA ALA A 127 9.43 4.31 4.02
C ALA A 127 8.50 5.30 3.32
N LEU A 128 7.89 4.86 2.22
CA LEU A 128 6.77 5.52 1.57
C LEU A 128 5.50 4.76 1.88
N LYS A 129 4.48 5.47 2.30
CA LYS A 129 3.11 4.97 2.44
C LYS A 129 2.30 5.44 1.24
N LEU A 130 1.62 4.52 0.61
CA LEU A 130 0.82 4.80 -0.59
C LEU A 130 -0.59 4.20 -0.43
N ARG A 131 -1.55 4.81 -1.09
CA ARG A 131 -2.93 4.30 -1.18
C ARG A 131 -3.32 4.13 -2.64
N SER A 132 -4.11 3.11 -2.91
CA SER A 132 -4.64 2.93 -4.25
C SER A 132 -5.67 4.01 -4.60
N ASP A 133 -5.70 4.39 -5.86
CA ASP A 133 -6.73 5.26 -6.44
C ASP A 133 -7.31 4.54 -7.68
N PRO A 134 -8.57 4.14 -7.66
CA PRO A 134 -9.52 4.24 -6.54
C PRO A 134 -9.19 3.28 -5.37
N PRO A 135 -9.70 3.58 -4.16
CA PRO A 135 -9.53 2.70 -3.01
C PRO A 135 -10.22 1.34 -3.22
N ALA A 136 -9.94 0.38 -2.33
CA ALA A 136 -10.64 -0.91 -2.38
C ALA A 136 -12.12 -0.73 -2.04
N GLU A 137 -12.98 -1.37 -2.83
CA GLU A 137 -14.40 -1.42 -2.52
C GLU A 137 -14.62 -2.38 -1.34
N ILE A 138 -15.25 -1.88 -0.29
CA ILE A 138 -15.66 -2.71 0.86
C ILE A 138 -16.98 -3.37 0.48
N PRO A 139 -17.07 -4.72 0.41
CA PRO A 139 -18.33 -5.40 0.18
C PRO A 139 -19.35 -5.02 1.26
N GLN A 140 -20.52 -4.59 0.83
CA GLN A 140 -21.64 -4.26 1.73
C GLN A 140 -22.33 -5.53 2.25
#